data_ef024f06e0b8404929f60b6299e3dde1
#
_entry.id   ef024f06e0b8404929f60b6299e3dde1
#
_cell.length_a   1.000
_cell.length_b   1.000
_cell.length_c   1.000
_cell.angle_alpha   90.00
_cell.angle_beta   90.00
_cell.angle_gamma   90.00
#
_symmetry.space_group_name_H-M   'P 1'
#
loop_
_entity.id
_entity.type
_entity.pdbx_description
1 polymer ?
#
loop_
_entity_poly.entity_id
_entity_poly.type
_entity_poly.pdbx_seq_one_letter_code
_entity_poly.pdbx_strand_id
1 'polypeptide(L)'
;MARLVRIFLKTLGAILVLILLAIVAFNIYLSSRPAPRFVRPAGTITVPAPFHVGRSFIDYMTIDGHRLYAGYTSAGLVGVIETTTSQPAGTVAGLGHPHGIAVVPGSNLGFASDSGDNTVGVFDLNTQRLLQKIPAGIDPDAIIYDPKLNLVYAGNHDGKTATLIDAATQKVAANIQLGGEPEYAQADPATGVIYQNLEDTSELVVVDPQKQAVTQRYKLAPCEGPTGLAFDAGNHRLFSACRSKHLLVLNSDTGEIVAVLPIGAGVDGAGYDPVLRRVYTANAMGNMTVIQQESADQYRVLENAPTHFGGHSLVIDPATHRIYVAYFGSIAIYDALPQP
;
A
#
# COMPACT_ATOMS: atom_id res chain seq x y z
N MET A 1 13.09 23.82 -49.81
CA MET A 1 12.90 24.18 -48.38
C MET A 1 11.46 24.51 -48.04
N ALA A 2 10.79 25.47 -48.71
CA ALA A 2 9.41 25.89 -48.40
C ALA A 2 8.33 24.79 -48.46
N ARG A 3 8.43 23.81 -49.38
CA ARG A 3 7.49 22.69 -49.52
C ARG A 3 7.58 21.70 -48.32
N LEU A 4 8.79 21.42 -47.84
CA LEU A 4 9.02 20.58 -46.68
C LEU A 4 8.53 21.20 -45.37
N VAL A 5 8.71 22.52 -45.20
CA VAL A 5 8.20 23.26 -44.04
C VAL A 5 6.65 23.28 -44.03
N ARG A 6 5.99 23.41 -45.18
CA ARG A 6 4.55 23.32 -45.26
C ARG A 6 3.99 21.93 -44.95
N ILE A 7 4.68 20.89 -45.38
CA ILE A 7 4.29 19.50 -45.03
C ILE A 7 4.44 19.30 -43.53
N PHE A 8 5.59 19.70 -42.98
CA PHE A 8 5.84 19.60 -41.53
C PHE A 8 4.78 20.35 -40.69
N LEU A 9 4.45 21.57 -41.04
CA LEU A 9 3.41 22.35 -40.35
C LEU A 9 2.02 21.72 -40.46
N LYS A 10 1.66 21.13 -41.60
CA LYS A 10 0.39 20.40 -41.75
C LYS A 10 0.32 19.13 -40.94
N THR A 11 1.41 18.36 -40.91
CA THR A 11 1.49 17.14 -40.06
C THR A 11 1.46 17.47 -38.57
N LEU A 12 2.18 18.52 -38.14
CA LEU A 12 2.12 19.00 -36.77
C LEU A 12 0.71 19.47 -36.37
N GLY A 13 0.05 20.23 -37.26
CA GLY A 13 -1.35 20.66 -37.04
C GLY A 13 -2.30 19.49 -36.94
N ALA A 14 -2.16 18.46 -37.79
CA ALA A 14 -3.00 17.25 -37.71
C ALA A 14 -2.76 16.47 -36.41
N ILE A 15 -1.52 16.35 -35.95
CA ILE A 15 -1.18 15.70 -34.68
C ILE A 15 -1.80 16.46 -33.50
N LEU A 16 -1.72 17.79 -33.47
CA LEU A 16 -2.32 18.62 -32.43
C LEU A 16 -3.85 18.46 -32.37
N VAL A 17 -4.50 18.41 -33.55
CA VAL A 17 -5.94 18.16 -33.61
C VAL A 17 -6.30 16.77 -33.07
N LEU A 18 -5.55 15.75 -33.43
CA LEU A 18 -5.78 14.39 -32.91
C LEU A 18 -5.59 14.31 -31.38
N ILE A 19 -4.58 14.98 -30.84
CA ILE A 19 -4.35 15.08 -29.39
C ILE A 19 -5.54 15.79 -28.72
N LEU A 20 -6.01 16.90 -29.28
CA LEU A 20 -7.16 17.63 -28.75
C LEU A 20 -8.43 16.77 -28.76
N LEU A 21 -8.70 16.07 -29.87
CA LEU A 21 -9.82 15.15 -29.98
C LEU A 21 -9.73 13.99 -28.96
N ALA A 22 -8.53 13.46 -28.76
CA ALA A 22 -8.29 12.42 -27.74
C ALA A 22 -8.55 12.95 -26.32
N ILE A 23 -8.11 14.18 -26.01
CA ILE A 23 -8.38 14.84 -24.73
C ILE A 23 -9.88 15.06 -24.55
N VAL A 24 -10.59 15.56 -25.57
CA VAL A 24 -12.05 15.77 -25.50
C VAL A 24 -12.78 14.43 -25.30
N ALA A 25 -12.44 13.42 -26.09
CA ALA A 25 -13.03 12.09 -25.96
C ALA A 25 -12.78 11.47 -24.57
N PHE A 26 -11.56 11.65 -24.05
CA PHE A 26 -11.20 11.20 -22.71
C PHE A 26 -12.00 11.94 -21.61
N ASN A 27 -12.18 13.25 -21.73
CA ASN A 27 -13.01 14.01 -20.79
C ASN A 27 -14.49 13.62 -20.87
N ILE A 28 -15.04 13.39 -22.07
CA ILE A 28 -16.40 12.87 -22.24
C ILE A 28 -16.52 11.48 -21.59
N TYR A 29 -15.55 10.61 -21.81
CA TYR A 29 -15.50 9.28 -21.17
C TYR A 29 -15.46 9.38 -19.64
N LEU A 30 -14.64 10.26 -19.08
CA LEU A 30 -14.59 10.49 -17.63
C LEU A 30 -15.92 11.02 -17.07
N SER A 31 -16.55 11.97 -17.75
CA SER A 31 -17.82 12.57 -17.32
C SER A 31 -19.03 11.65 -17.52
N SER A 32 -18.93 10.65 -18.39
CA SER A 32 -19.99 9.65 -18.60
C SER A 32 -19.92 8.45 -17.65
N ARG A 33 -18.86 8.36 -16.84
CA ARG A 33 -18.78 7.29 -15.83
C ARG A 33 -19.89 7.47 -14.80
N PRO A 34 -20.59 6.39 -14.42
CA PRO A 34 -21.56 6.48 -13.34
C PRO A 34 -20.85 6.89 -12.04
N ALA A 35 -21.52 7.69 -11.23
CA ALA A 35 -21.01 8.05 -9.92
C ALA A 35 -20.79 6.77 -9.09
N PRO A 36 -19.69 6.68 -8.34
CA PRO A 36 -19.43 5.52 -7.49
C PRO A 36 -20.53 5.40 -6.43
N ARG A 37 -20.93 4.16 -6.14
CA ARG A 37 -22.07 3.85 -5.27
C ARG A 37 -21.65 3.41 -3.87
N PHE A 38 -20.44 2.88 -3.73
CA PHE A 38 -19.95 2.29 -2.48
C PHE A 38 -18.82 3.08 -1.85
N VAL A 39 -18.26 4.04 -2.57
CA VAL A 39 -17.30 5.03 -2.06
C VAL A 39 -17.63 6.41 -2.62
N ARG A 40 -17.29 7.46 -1.87
CA ARG A 40 -17.49 8.85 -2.28
C ARG A 40 -16.20 9.64 -2.06
N PRO A 41 -15.70 10.40 -3.05
CA PRO A 41 -14.60 11.32 -2.84
C PRO A 41 -14.92 12.30 -1.70
N ALA A 42 -14.02 12.44 -0.73
CA ALA A 42 -14.19 13.29 0.44
C ALA A 42 -13.14 14.39 0.57
N GLY A 43 -12.10 14.36 -0.25
CA GLY A 43 -11.07 15.39 -0.27
C GLY A 43 -9.72 14.88 -0.76
N THR A 44 -8.74 15.77 -0.67
CA THR A 44 -7.34 15.49 -1.00
C THR A 44 -6.43 16.19 -0.01
N ILE A 45 -5.40 15.49 0.45
CA ILE A 45 -4.33 16.06 1.27
C ILE A 45 -3.10 16.17 0.39
N THR A 46 -2.56 17.37 0.30
CA THR A 46 -1.24 17.61 -0.29
C THR A 46 -0.30 18.01 0.83
N VAL A 47 0.66 17.16 1.16
CA VAL A 47 1.66 17.48 2.18
C VAL A 47 2.73 18.34 1.52
N PRO A 48 3.03 19.53 2.06
CA PRO A 48 4.14 20.35 1.59
C PRO A 48 5.45 19.63 1.92
N ALA A 49 5.96 18.87 0.99
CA ALA A 49 7.33 18.40 1.03
C ALA A 49 8.20 19.36 0.25
N PRO A 50 9.51 19.43 0.46
CA PRO A 50 10.42 20.14 -0.43
C PRO A 50 10.43 19.39 -1.78
N PHE A 51 9.47 19.72 -2.63
CA PHE A 51 9.24 19.06 -3.90
C PHE A 51 10.35 19.39 -4.90
N HIS A 52 11.04 18.39 -5.35
CA HIS A 52 11.57 18.43 -6.71
C HIS A 52 10.40 18.09 -7.64
N VAL A 53 9.91 19.08 -8.37
CA VAL A 53 8.81 18.96 -9.34
C VAL A 53 8.93 17.66 -10.13
N GLY A 54 7.93 16.78 -9.99
CA GLY A 54 7.80 15.54 -10.75
C GLY A 54 8.22 14.24 -10.05
N ARG A 55 8.63 14.24 -8.77
CA ARG A 55 9.11 13.05 -8.05
C ARG A 55 8.65 12.91 -6.60
N SER A 56 7.57 13.54 -6.20
CA SER A 56 6.98 13.22 -4.90
C SER A 56 6.28 11.88 -5.04
N PHE A 57 6.76 10.89 -4.32
CA PHE A 57 6.18 9.57 -4.28
C PHE A 57 5.88 9.23 -2.83
N ILE A 58 4.64 8.87 -2.56
CA ILE A 58 4.23 8.31 -1.29
C ILE A 58 4.11 6.82 -1.51
N ASP A 59 4.82 6.06 -0.72
CA ASP A 59 4.77 4.62 -0.80
C ASP A 59 3.71 4.06 0.16
N TYR A 60 4.08 3.56 1.32
CA TYR A 60 3.12 3.03 2.27
C TYR A 60 2.57 4.10 3.21
N MET A 61 1.40 3.81 3.76
CA MET A 61 0.75 4.61 4.78
C MET A 61 0.27 3.74 5.94
N THR A 62 0.28 4.32 7.14
CA THR A 62 -0.23 3.68 8.37
C THR A 62 -1.04 4.68 9.17
N ILE A 63 -2.12 4.21 9.81
CA ILE A 63 -2.95 5.01 10.72
C ILE A 63 -2.76 4.49 12.15
N ASP A 64 -2.53 5.42 13.08
CA ASP A 64 -2.58 5.19 14.51
C ASP A 64 -3.42 6.29 15.18
N GLY A 65 -4.54 5.91 15.78
CA GLY A 65 -5.51 6.85 16.33
C GLY A 65 -6.00 7.85 15.28
N HIS A 66 -5.71 9.14 15.50
CA HIS A 66 -6.07 10.23 14.59
C HIS A 66 -4.91 10.69 13.69
N ARG A 67 -3.83 9.95 13.64
CA ARG A 67 -2.67 10.29 12.82
C ARG A 67 -2.45 9.29 11.71
N LEU A 68 -2.28 9.81 10.50
CA LEU A 68 -1.83 9.08 9.33
C LEU A 68 -0.36 9.41 9.10
N TYR A 69 0.44 8.39 8.97
CA TYR A 69 1.86 8.45 8.64
C TYR A 69 2.05 7.98 7.21
N ALA A 70 2.79 8.75 6.41
CA ALA A 70 3.04 8.46 5.00
C ALA A 70 4.53 8.54 4.67
N GLY A 71 5.07 7.49 4.06
CA GLY A 71 6.45 7.45 3.60
C GLY A 71 6.62 8.27 2.32
N TYR A 72 7.28 9.42 2.40
CA TYR A 72 7.64 10.25 1.24
C TYR A 72 9.03 9.87 0.77
N THR A 73 9.11 8.79 0.01
CA THR A 73 10.36 8.14 -0.42
C THR A 73 11.33 9.13 -1.05
N SER A 74 10.87 9.87 -2.05
CA SER A 74 11.74 10.82 -2.79
C SER A 74 12.14 12.05 -1.97
N ALA A 75 11.42 12.36 -0.88
CA ALA A 75 11.69 13.50 -0.01
C ALA A 75 12.52 13.14 1.23
N GLY A 76 12.76 11.84 1.48
CA GLY A 76 13.52 11.37 2.64
C GLY A 76 12.87 11.70 3.99
N LEU A 77 11.53 11.65 4.06
CA LEU A 77 10.80 11.96 5.28
C LEU A 77 9.51 11.13 5.43
N VAL A 78 9.04 10.99 6.65
CA VAL A 78 7.68 10.54 6.93
C VAL A 78 6.80 11.75 7.17
N GLY A 79 5.72 11.90 6.40
CA GLY A 79 4.70 12.91 6.62
C GLY A 79 3.74 12.47 7.72
N VAL A 80 3.36 13.38 8.61
CA VAL A 80 2.36 13.17 9.66
C VAL A 80 1.16 14.05 9.37
N ILE A 81 -0.02 13.43 9.30
CA ILE A 81 -1.28 14.08 8.95
C ILE A 81 -2.29 13.82 10.07
N GLU A 82 -2.98 14.87 10.50
CA GLU A 82 -4.13 14.76 11.41
C GLU A 82 -5.38 14.37 10.60
N THR A 83 -5.93 13.18 10.83
CA THR A 83 -7.04 12.65 10.04
C THR A 83 -8.38 13.36 10.29
N THR A 84 -8.58 13.91 11.50
CA THR A 84 -9.80 14.64 11.87
C THR A 84 -9.94 15.96 11.13
N THR A 85 -8.83 16.63 10.85
CA THR A 85 -8.80 17.91 10.13
C THR A 85 -8.34 17.79 8.68
N SER A 86 -7.78 16.63 8.32
CA SER A 86 -7.10 16.39 7.02
C SER A 86 -5.96 17.38 6.76
N GLN A 87 -5.26 17.82 7.81
CA GLN A 87 -4.17 18.79 7.72
C GLN A 87 -2.83 18.15 8.07
N PRO A 88 -1.73 18.60 7.45
CA PRO A 88 -0.38 18.24 7.88
C PRO A 88 -0.16 18.60 9.35
N ALA A 89 0.40 17.67 10.13
CA ALA A 89 0.69 17.80 11.55
C ALA A 89 2.20 17.77 11.86
N GLY A 90 3.03 17.55 10.84
CA GLY A 90 4.48 17.59 10.95
C GLY A 90 5.18 16.57 10.07
N THR A 91 6.47 16.35 10.34
CA THR A 91 7.30 15.41 9.56
C THR A 91 8.41 14.81 10.43
N VAL A 92 8.77 13.55 10.12
CA VAL A 92 10.00 12.94 10.62
C VAL A 92 11.04 12.99 9.51
N ALA A 93 12.10 13.74 9.76
CA ALA A 93 13.21 13.93 8.81
C ALA A 93 14.43 13.09 9.21
N GLY A 94 15.43 13.03 8.31
CA GLY A 94 16.69 12.34 8.56
C GLY A 94 16.75 10.91 8.03
N LEU A 95 15.75 10.52 7.23
CA LEU A 95 15.71 9.26 6.48
C LEU A 95 16.29 9.46 5.08
N GLY A 96 16.70 8.40 4.43
CA GLY A 96 17.19 8.44 3.05
C GLY A 96 16.04 8.30 2.05
N HIS A 97 15.46 7.10 1.99
CA HIS A 97 14.29 6.75 1.16
C HIS A 97 13.30 5.93 2.01
N PRO A 98 12.46 6.59 2.85
CA PRO A 98 11.49 5.87 3.67
C PRO A 98 10.33 5.34 2.83
N HIS A 99 9.96 4.09 3.07
CA HIS A 99 8.85 3.41 2.42
C HIS A 99 7.69 3.20 3.38
N GLY A 100 7.76 2.18 4.22
CA GLY A 100 6.72 1.79 5.15
C GLY A 100 6.89 2.38 6.55
N ILE A 101 5.79 2.43 7.30
CA ILE A 101 5.76 2.87 8.69
C ILE A 101 5.01 1.84 9.53
N ALA A 102 5.61 1.43 10.65
CA ALA A 102 4.96 0.65 11.69
C ALA A 102 4.91 1.47 12.99
N VAL A 103 3.75 1.52 13.62
CA VAL A 103 3.56 2.16 14.93
C VAL A 103 3.41 1.08 16.00
N VAL A 104 4.07 1.27 17.13
CA VAL A 104 3.95 0.36 18.27
C VAL A 104 2.95 0.98 19.27
N PRO A 105 1.72 0.48 19.37
CA PRO A 105 0.69 1.07 20.20
C PRO A 105 1.12 1.20 21.66
N GLY A 106 0.90 2.36 22.25
CA GLY A 106 1.20 2.64 23.67
C GLY A 106 2.68 2.84 24.02
N SER A 107 3.62 2.71 23.08
CA SER A 107 5.05 2.90 23.33
C SER A 107 5.61 4.27 22.94
N ASN A 108 4.83 5.08 22.26
CA ASN A 108 5.26 6.34 21.66
C ASN A 108 6.36 6.18 20.57
N LEU A 109 6.54 4.99 20.01
CA LEU A 109 7.56 4.68 19.01
C LEU A 109 6.92 4.38 17.64
N GLY A 110 7.49 4.99 16.60
CA GLY A 110 7.29 4.64 15.23
C GLY A 110 8.58 4.09 14.61
N PHE A 111 8.42 3.21 13.63
CA PHE A 111 9.50 2.61 12.87
C PHE A 111 9.24 2.85 11.40
N ALA A 112 10.25 3.28 10.65
CA ALA A 112 10.17 3.49 9.21
C ALA A 112 11.26 2.69 8.50
N SER A 113 10.89 1.88 7.53
CA SER A 113 11.85 1.25 6.62
C SER A 113 12.52 2.34 5.76
N ASP A 114 13.82 2.24 5.56
CA ASP A 114 14.64 3.25 4.86
C ASP A 114 15.63 2.56 3.93
N SER A 115 15.25 2.44 2.66
CA SER A 115 16.08 1.76 1.65
C SER A 115 17.33 2.58 1.29
N GLY A 116 17.31 3.89 1.49
CA GLY A 116 18.45 4.75 1.20
C GLY A 116 19.71 4.41 1.99
N ASP A 117 19.54 3.92 3.22
CA ASP A 117 20.64 3.55 4.12
C ASP A 117 20.64 2.06 4.48
N ASN A 118 19.69 1.27 4.00
CA ASN A 118 19.45 -0.11 4.42
C ASN A 118 19.24 -0.23 5.93
N THR A 119 18.36 0.61 6.47
CA THR A 119 18.07 0.70 7.91
C THR A 119 16.57 0.72 8.18
N VAL A 120 16.22 0.54 9.45
CA VAL A 120 14.91 0.92 10.00
C VAL A 120 15.12 2.10 10.94
N GLY A 121 14.54 3.24 10.60
CA GLY A 121 14.56 4.45 11.44
C GLY A 121 13.55 4.32 12.58
N VAL A 122 13.98 4.56 13.82
CA VAL A 122 13.10 4.64 14.99
C VAL A 122 12.86 6.09 15.33
N PHE A 123 11.61 6.48 15.50
CA PHE A 123 11.26 7.86 15.81
C PHE A 123 10.21 7.98 16.92
N ASP A 124 10.21 9.10 17.60
CA ASP A 124 9.24 9.44 18.64
C ASP A 124 7.98 10.05 18.01
N LEU A 125 6.81 9.47 18.31
CA LEU A 125 5.52 9.87 17.74
C LEU A 125 5.04 11.25 18.19
N ASN A 126 5.44 11.71 19.40
CA ASN A 126 5.02 13.01 19.93
C ASN A 126 5.90 14.14 19.41
N THR A 127 7.21 13.95 19.46
CA THR A 127 8.18 14.97 19.05
C THR A 127 8.52 14.91 17.56
N GLN A 128 8.14 13.81 16.89
CA GLN A 128 8.43 13.55 15.47
C GLN A 128 9.94 13.59 15.15
N ARG A 129 10.77 13.21 16.10
CA ARG A 129 12.23 13.19 15.95
C ARG A 129 12.72 11.78 15.70
N LEU A 130 13.59 11.64 14.72
CA LEU A 130 14.37 10.42 14.53
C LEU A 130 15.27 10.21 15.75
N LEU A 131 15.20 9.03 16.37
CA LEU A 131 15.95 8.68 17.56
C LEU A 131 17.22 7.90 17.22
N GLN A 132 17.09 6.91 16.33
CA GLN A 132 18.19 6.08 15.86
C GLN A 132 17.85 5.38 14.53
N LYS A 133 18.85 4.79 13.92
CA LYS A 133 18.71 3.89 12.76
C LYS A 133 19.24 2.51 13.13
N ILE A 134 18.46 1.48 12.86
CA ILE A 134 18.78 0.06 13.12
C ILE A 134 19.18 -0.56 11.79
N PRO A 135 20.34 -1.23 11.66
CA PRO A 135 20.71 -1.90 10.43
C PRO A 135 19.68 -2.97 10.03
N ALA A 136 19.32 -3.02 8.76
CA ALA A 136 18.40 -3.99 8.16
C ALA A 136 19.08 -4.72 6.98
N GLY A 137 18.33 -5.51 6.23
CA GLY A 137 18.79 -6.07 4.96
C GLY A 137 18.83 -5.04 3.84
N ILE A 138 19.13 -5.49 2.62
CA ILE A 138 19.20 -4.61 1.45
C ILE A 138 17.78 -4.23 1.03
N ASP A 139 17.53 -2.92 0.87
CA ASP A 139 16.28 -2.34 0.42
C ASP A 139 15.09 -2.71 1.33
N PRO A 140 15.08 -2.26 2.62
CA PRO A 140 13.93 -2.45 3.50
C PRO A 140 12.77 -1.61 3.01
N ASP A 141 11.63 -2.29 2.74
CA ASP A 141 10.45 -1.76 2.08
C ASP A 141 9.21 -1.89 2.97
N ALA A 142 8.39 -2.92 2.82
CA ALA A 142 7.23 -3.14 3.67
C ALA A 142 7.64 -3.39 5.12
N ILE A 143 6.97 -2.72 6.06
CA ILE A 143 7.23 -2.85 7.49
C ILE A 143 5.91 -2.93 8.26
N ILE A 144 5.82 -3.87 9.20
CA ILE A 144 4.65 -4.05 10.06
C ILE A 144 5.06 -4.27 11.51
N TYR A 145 4.12 -4.02 12.41
CA TYR A 145 4.23 -4.38 13.82
C TYR A 145 3.39 -5.63 14.12
N ASP A 146 4.00 -6.61 14.76
CA ASP A 146 3.34 -7.78 15.32
C ASP A 146 3.02 -7.55 16.80
N PRO A 147 1.74 -7.36 17.16
CA PRO A 147 1.35 -7.09 18.55
C PRO A 147 1.44 -8.32 19.46
N LYS A 148 1.43 -9.53 18.89
CA LYS A 148 1.51 -10.79 19.66
C LYS A 148 2.89 -11.03 20.24
N LEU A 149 3.91 -10.80 19.44
CA LEU A 149 5.30 -11.05 19.82
C LEU A 149 6.08 -9.77 20.16
N ASN A 150 5.45 -8.61 20.02
CA ASN A 150 6.07 -7.29 20.18
C ASN A 150 7.31 -7.10 19.28
N LEU A 151 7.16 -7.49 18.02
CA LEU A 151 8.20 -7.42 17.01
C LEU A 151 7.83 -6.43 15.90
N VAL A 152 8.82 -5.76 15.36
CA VAL A 152 8.72 -5.06 14.08
C VAL A 152 9.37 -5.95 13.02
N TYR A 153 8.64 -6.23 11.96
CA TYR A 153 9.07 -6.99 10.81
C TYR A 153 9.27 -6.05 9.62
N ALA A 154 10.44 -6.05 9.03
CA ALA A 154 10.75 -5.31 7.81
C ALA A 154 11.15 -6.28 6.70
N GLY A 155 10.38 -6.30 5.62
CA GLY A 155 10.73 -6.99 4.38
C GLY A 155 11.84 -6.22 3.66
N ASN A 156 12.92 -6.90 3.27
CA ASN A 156 14.03 -6.30 2.53
C ASN A 156 13.93 -6.77 1.08
N HIS A 157 13.42 -5.89 0.20
CA HIS A 157 12.98 -6.23 -1.15
C HIS A 157 14.12 -6.84 -1.99
N ASP A 158 15.16 -6.08 -2.28
CA ASP A 158 16.32 -6.55 -3.06
C ASP A 158 17.13 -7.61 -2.32
N GLY A 159 17.10 -7.57 -0.98
CA GLY A 159 17.77 -8.55 -0.12
C GLY A 159 17.10 -9.93 -0.09
N LYS A 160 15.83 -10.02 -0.50
CA LYS A 160 14.99 -11.24 -0.44
C LYS A 160 14.96 -11.86 0.95
N THR A 161 14.99 -10.99 1.97
CA THR A 161 15.06 -11.34 3.39
C THR A 161 14.05 -10.55 4.19
N ALA A 162 13.90 -10.87 5.46
CA ALA A 162 13.23 -10.01 6.43
C ALA A 162 14.11 -9.78 7.65
N THR A 163 14.05 -8.58 8.21
CA THR A 163 14.68 -8.21 9.46
C THR A 163 13.63 -8.14 10.56
N LEU A 164 13.80 -8.92 11.62
CA LEU A 164 13.00 -8.85 12.84
C LEU A 164 13.69 -7.94 13.85
N ILE A 165 12.92 -7.01 14.43
CA ILE A 165 13.41 -6.08 15.45
C ILE A 165 12.53 -6.22 16.68
N ASP A 166 13.13 -6.46 17.85
CA ASP A 166 12.42 -6.38 19.12
C ASP A 166 12.04 -4.93 19.41
N ALA A 167 10.75 -4.66 19.50
CA ALA A 167 10.23 -3.28 19.60
C ALA A 167 10.57 -2.61 20.93
N ALA A 168 10.74 -3.39 22.01
CA ALA A 168 11.06 -2.85 23.34
C ALA A 168 12.54 -2.49 23.47
N THR A 169 13.42 -3.36 22.98
CA THR A 169 14.87 -3.14 23.06
C THR A 169 15.43 -2.41 21.87
N GLN A 170 14.66 -2.30 20.78
CA GLN A 170 15.03 -1.66 19.51
C GLN A 170 16.32 -2.28 18.92
N LYS A 171 16.41 -3.60 18.98
CA LYS A 171 17.54 -4.38 18.46
C LYS A 171 17.07 -5.42 17.47
N VAL A 172 17.93 -5.73 16.50
CA VAL A 172 17.70 -6.84 15.58
C VAL A 172 17.63 -8.15 16.39
N ALA A 173 16.51 -8.85 16.26
CA ALA A 173 16.28 -10.15 16.86
C ALA A 173 16.68 -11.29 15.90
N ALA A 174 16.43 -11.13 14.59
CA ALA A 174 16.79 -12.11 13.57
C ALA A 174 16.77 -11.50 12.17
N ASN A 175 17.43 -12.21 11.23
CA ASN A 175 17.26 -12.01 9.78
C ASN A 175 16.82 -13.35 9.17
N ILE A 176 15.77 -13.30 8.36
CA ILE A 176 15.11 -14.49 7.80
C ILE A 176 15.25 -14.48 6.29
N GLN A 177 15.67 -15.58 5.69
CA GLN A 177 15.69 -15.77 4.24
C GLN A 177 14.26 -16.04 3.74
N LEU A 178 13.73 -15.19 2.86
CA LEU A 178 12.41 -15.34 2.27
C LEU A 178 12.43 -16.10 0.96
N GLY A 179 13.51 -15.93 0.19
CA GLY A 179 13.70 -16.60 -1.10
C GLY A 179 12.92 -15.97 -2.25
N GLY A 180 12.48 -14.74 -2.11
CA GLY A 180 11.84 -13.91 -3.13
C GLY A 180 11.71 -12.47 -2.65
N GLU A 181 11.30 -11.56 -3.52
CA GLU A 181 11.17 -10.12 -3.28
C GLU A 181 9.90 -9.82 -2.45
N PRO A 182 10.05 -9.44 -1.15
CA PRO A 182 8.91 -9.19 -0.28
C PRO A 182 8.22 -7.86 -0.62
N GLU A 183 6.90 -7.91 -0.73
CA GLU A 183 5.98 -6.79 -0.87
C GLU A 183 5.17 -6.61 0.43
N TYR A 184 3.84 -6.40 0.38
CA TYR A 184 3.02 -6.28 1.58
C TYR A 184 3.06 -7.52 2.48
N ALA A 185 3.09 -7.26 3.79
CA ALA A 185 3.00 -8.28 4.83
C ALA A 185 1.81 -8.02 5.78
N GLN A 186 1.34 -9.08 6.44
CA GLN A 186 0.32 -9.02 7.49
C GLN A 186 0.71 -9.94 8.64
N ALA A 187 0.57 -9.46 9.88
CA ALA A 187 0.74 -10.28 11.07
C ALA A 187 -0.60 -10.84 11.55
N ASP A 188 -0.64 -12.10 11.92
CA ASP A 188 -1.77 -12.66 12.63
C ASP A 188 -1.72 -12.24 14.10
N PRO A 189 -2.66 -11.42 14.59
CA PRO A 189 -2.61 -10.90 15.95
C PRO A 189 -2.85 -11.99 17.02
N ALA A 190 -3.34 -13.17 16.65
CA ALA A 190 -3.56 -14.27 17.55
C ALA A 190 -2.29 -15.13 17.76
N THR A 191 -1.55 -15.36 16.69
CA THR A 191 -0.41 -16.30 16.67
C THR A 191 0.95 -15.62 16.56
N GLY A 192 1.05 -14.41 15.95
CA GLY A 192 2.30 -13.75 15.61
C GLY A 192 2.96 -14.30 14.34
N VAL A 193 2.27 -15.16 13.60
CA VAL A 193 2.70 -15.59 12.26
C VAL A 193 2.57 -14.43 11.29
N ILE A 194 3.50 -14.32 10.36
CA ILE A 194 3.51 -13.27 9.36
C ILE A 194 3.27 -13.87 7.98
N TYR A 195 2.31 -13.33 7.26
CA TYR A 195 2.02 -13.64 5.86
C TYR A 195 2.69 -12.59 5.00
N GLN A 196 3.47 -13.02 4.01
CA GLN A 196 4.28 -12.14 3.17
C GLN A 196 4.10 -12.49 1.69
N ASN A 197 3.65 -11.53 0.87
CA ASN A 197 3.67 -11.66 -0.58
C ASN A 197 5.12 -11.58 -1.10
N LEU A 198 5.45 -12.44 -2.06
CA LEU A 198 6.72 -12.40 -2.80
C LEU A 198 6.42 -12.13 -4.28
N GLU A 199 6.78 -10.93 -4.77
CA GLU A 199 6.39 -10.46 -6.09
C GLU A 199 6.99 -11.30 -7.21
N ASP A 200 8.30 -11.52 -7.19
CA ASP A 200 9.05 -12.16 -8.27
C ASP A 200 8.76 -13.66 -8.41
N THR A 201 8.41 -14.34 -7.30
CA THR A 201 8.11 -15.78 -7.30
C THR A 201 6.62 -16.09 -7.42
N SER A 202 5.75 -15.06 -7.32
CA SER A 202 4.29 -15.22 -7.28
C SER A 202 3.84 -16.22 -6.21
N GLU A 203 4.41 -16.07 -5.02
CA GLU A 203 4.11 -16.87 -3.84
C GLU A 203 3.69 -15.99 -2.68
N LEU A 204 2.95 -16.57 -1.73
CA LEU A 204 2.79 -16.06 -0.38
C LEU A 204 3.51 -17.00 0.57
N VAL A 205 4.35 -16.45 1.44
CA VAL A 205 5.06 -17.25 2.43
C VAL A 205 4.52 -16.98 3.83
N VAL A 206 4.57 -18.04 4.64
CA VAL A 206 4.23 -18.00 6.07
C VAL A 206 5.53 -18.00 6.85
N VAL A 207 5.80 -16.89 7.54
CA VAL A 207 6.99 -16.69 8.36
C VAL A 207 6.59 -16.89 9.83
N ASP A 208 7.30 -17.76 10.52
CA ASP A 208 7.18 -17.94 11.96
C ASP A 208 8.35 -17.22 12.65
N PRO A 209 8.11 -16.05 13.29
CA PRO A 209 9.18 -15.28 13.94
C PRO A 209 9.85 -16.01 15.09
N GLN A 210 9.14 -16.89 15.79
CA GLN A 210 9.72 -17.68 16.90
C GLN A 210 10.68 -18.75 16.40
N LYS A 211 10.38 -19.34 15.22
CA LYS A 211 11.27 -20.28 14.54
C LYS A 211 12.33 -19.58 13.68
N GLN A 212 12.16 -18.27 13.47
CA GLN A 212 13.01 -17.44 12.59
C GLN A 212 13.13 -18.04 11.18
N ALA A 213 12.03 -18.52 10.64
CA ALA A 213 12.01 -19.25 9.37
C ALA A 213 10.70 -19.11 8.61
N VAL A 214 10.79 -19.25 7.29
CA VAL A 214 9.64 -19.56 6.43
C VAL A 214 9.20 -20.99 6.71
N THR A 215 7.95 -21.16 7.11
CA THR A 215 7.40 -22.48 7.49
C THR A 215 6.51 -23.06 6.40
N GLN A 216 5.89 -22.21 5.57
CA GLN A 216 5.04 -22.63 4.45
C GLN A 216 5.19 -21.68 3.27
N ARG A 217 4.87 -22.20 2.06
CA ARG A 217 4.82 -21.45 0.81
C ARG A 217 3.54 -21.80 0.06
N TYR A 218 2.76 -20.78 -0.30
CA TYR A 218 1.53 -20.93 -1.05
C TYR A 218 1.73 -20.37 -2.47
N LYS A 219 1.53 -21.21 -3.49
CA LYS A 219 1.57 -20.77 -4.88
C LYS A 219 0.29 -20.04 -5.21
N LEU A 220 0.41 -18.88 -5.82
CA LEU A 220 -0.71 -17.98 -6.09
C LEU A 220 -1.29 -18.07 -7.51
N ALA A 221 -0.95 -19.09 -8.33
CA ALA A 221 -1.52 -19.17 -9.67
C ALA A 221 -3.07 -19.12 -9.62
N PRO A 222 -3.75 -18.30 -10.46
CA PRO A 222 -3.26 -17.58 -11.64
C PRO A 222 -2.75 -16.16 -11.38
N CYS A 223 -2.48 -15.78 -10.14
CA CYS A 223 -1.91 -14.51 -9.77
C CYS A 223 -0.43 -14.46 -10.15
N GLU A 224 -0.02 -13.35 -10.75
CA GLU A 224 1.36 -13.00 -11.03
C GLU A 224 1.67 -11.62 -10.45
N GLY A 225 2.83 -11.48 -9.80
CA GLY A 225 3.24 -10.25 -9.15
C GLY A 225 2.30 -9.83 -8.00
N PRO A 226 2.21 -10.61 -6.90
CA PRO A 226 1.41 -10.24 -5.73
C PRO A 226 2.07 -9.07 -5.00
N THR A 227 1.36 -7.94 -4.90
CA THR A 227 1.78 -6.74 -4.18
C THR A 227 0.96 -6.55 -2.92
N GLY A 228 -0.24 -5.95 -3.01
CA GLY A 228 -1.08 -5.68 -1.87
C GLY A 228 -1.56 -6.93 -1.14
N LEU A 229 -1.57 -6.87 0.19
CA LEU A 229 -2.04 -7.96 1.05
C LEU A 229 -2.89 -7.40 2.19
N ALA A 230 -4.08 -7.97 2.37
CA ALA A 230 -4.94 -7.69 3.53
C ALA A 230 -5.34 -9.00 4.21
N PHE A 231 -5.75 -8.92 5.48
CA PHE A 231 -6.06 -10.10 6.29
C PHE A 231 -7.35 -9.92 7.08
N ASP A 232 -8.26 -10.87 6.95
CA ASP A 232 -9.43 -11.07 7.80
C ASP A 232 -9.09 -12.17 8.81
N ALA A 233 -8.57 -11.77 9.95
CA ALA A 233 -8.19 -12.69 11.04
C ALA A 233 -9.41 -13.45 11.61
N GLY A 234 -10.60 -12.82 11.57
CA GLY A 234 -11.83 -13.43 12.10
C GLY A 234 -12.31 -14.63 11.31
N ASN A 235 -12.08 -14.65 9.99
CA ASN A 235 -12.47 -15.75 9.11
C ASN A 235 -11.27 -16.52 8.56
N HIS A 236 -10.03 -16.21 8.95
CA HIS A 236 -8.81 -16.79 8.42
C HIS A 236 -8.69 -16.65 6.90
N ARG A 237 -8.89 -15.42 6.38
CA ARG A 237 -8.83 -15.13 4.93
C ARG A 237 -7.79 -14.07 4.60
N LEU A 238 -6.88 -14.42 3.71
CA LEU A 238 -5.91 -13.51 3.13
C LEU A 238 -6.41 -13.03 1.78
N PHE A 239 -6.21 -11.75 1.50
CA PHE A 239 -6.57 -11.10 0.24
C PHE A 239 -5.29 -10.64 -0.44
N SER A 240 -4.79 -11.42 -1.40
CA SER A 240 -3.57 -11.11 -2.15
C SER A 240 -3.94 -10.49 -3.50
N ALA A 241 -3.59 -9.22 -3.69
CA ALA A 241 -3.85 -8.48 -4.91
C ALA A 241 -2.62 -8.49 -5.82
N CYS A 242 -2.83 -8.78 -7.12
CA CYS A 242 -1.78 -9.15 -8.05
C CYS A 242 -1.78 -8.26 -9.29
N ARG A 243 -0.61 -7.90 -9.79
CA ARG A 243 -0.42 -7.09 -11.01
C ARG A 243 -1.07 -7.71 -12.24
N SER A 244 -1.29 -9.03 -12.24
CA SER A 244 -2.07 -9.75 -13.24
C SER A 244 -3.58 -9.46 -13.23
N LYS A 245 -4.04 -8.46 -12.46
CA LYS A 245 -5.45 -8.00 -12.33
C LYS A 245 -6.37 -9.01 -11.64
N HIS A 246 -5.82 -9.76 -10.72
CA HIS A 246 -6.56 -10.68 -9.87
C HIS A 246 -6.39 -10.31 -8.39
N LEU A 247 -7.44 -10.52 -7.63
CA LEU A 247 -7.35 -10.64 -6.18
C LEU A 247 -7.68 -12.08 -5.83
N LEU A 248 -6.76 -12.74 -5.17
CA LEU A 248 -6.96 -14.07 -4.63
C LEU A 248 -7.41 -13.98 -3.18
N VAL A 249 -8.41 -14.79 -2.84
CA VAL A 249 -8.77 -15.05 -1.46
C VAL A 249 -8.25 -16.42 -1.08
N LEU A 250 -7.43 -16.47 -0.03
CA LEU A 250 -6.84 -17.72 0.46
C LEU A 250 -7.29 -18.01 1.89
N ASN A 251 -7.41 -19.28 2.22
CA ASN A 251 -7.42 -19.72 3.60
C ASN A 251 -6.01 -19.57 4.17
N SER A 252 -5.85 -18.81 5.26
CA SER A 252 -4.54 -18.51 5.83
C SER A 252 -3.85 -19.72 6.45
N ASP A 253 -4.61 -20.73 6.88
CA ASP A 253 -4.08 -21.92 7.55
C ASP A 253 -3.57 -22.97 6.57
N THR A 254 -4.23 -23.05 5.39
CA THR A 254 -3.96 -24.13 4.41
C THR A 254 -3.33 -23.64 3.11
N GLY A 255 -3.47 -22.34 2.79
CA GLY A 255 -3.09 -21.77 1.50
C GLY A 255 -4.06 -22.11 0.35
N GLU A 256 -5.20 -22.74 0.64
CA GLU A 256 -6.23 -23.03 -0.36
C GLU A 256 -6.80 -21.74 -0.94
N ILE A 257 -6.86 -21.65 -2.26
CA ILE A 257 -7.49 -20.52 -2.96
C ILE A 257 -8.99 -20.72 -2.95
N VAL A 258 -9.69 -19.86 -2.21
CA VAL A 258 -11.14 -19.89 -2.02
C VAL A 258 -11.87 -19.14 -3.15
N ALA A 259 -11.29 -18.04 -3.62
CA ALA A 259 -11.86 -17.24 -4.70
C ALA A 259 -10.78 -16.53 -5.50
N VAL A 260 -11.08 -16.29 -6.78
CA VAL A 260 -10.29 -15.47 -7.71
C VAL A 260 -11.21 -14.41 -8.28
N LEU A 261 -10.91 -13.13 -8.04
CA LEU A 261 -11.76 -12.01 -8.40
C LEU A 261 -11.03 -11.05 -9.35
N PRO A 262 -11.71 -10.50 -10.36
CA PRO A 262 -11.10 -9.50 -11.23
C PRO A 262 -10.99 -8.15 -10.51
N ILE A 263 -9.84 -7.49 -10.64
CA ILE A 263 -9.58 -6.15 -10.11
C ILE A 263 -9.01 -5.23 -11.19
N GLY A 264 -8.85 -3.95 -10.85
CA GLY A 264 -8.25 -2.97 -11.76
C GLY A 264 -6.78 -3.26 -12.06
N ALA A 265 -6.26 -2.61 -13.11
CA ALA A 265 -4.88 -2.77 -13.55
C ALA A 265 -3.91 -1.92 -12.73
N GLY A 266 -2.71 -2.47 -12.53
CA GLY A 266 -1.63 -1.79 -11.79
C GLY A 266 -1.96 -1.69 -10.31
N VAL A 267 -2.53 -2.76 -9.73
CA VAL A 267 -2.75 -2.82 -8.29
C VAL A 267 -1.41 -2.79 -7.57
N ASP A 268 -1.42 -2.09 -6.43
CA ASP A 268 -0.27 -2.08 -5.55
C ASP A 268 -0.67 -2.29 -4.09
N GLY A 269 -1.69 -1.58 -3.60
CA GLY A 269 -2.20 -1.74 -2.24
C GLY A 269 -3.55 -2.45 -2.16
N ALA A 270 -3.76 -3.20 -1.07
CA ALA A 270 -5.04 -3.79 -0.68
C ALA A 270 -5.32 -3.55 0.81
N GLY A 271 -6.59 -3.33 1.15
CA GLY A 271 -7.03 -3.17 2.53
C GLY A 271 -8.38 -3.85 2.78
N TYR A 272 -8.60 -4.30 4.01
CA TYR A 272 -9.85 -4.92 4.43
C TYR A 272 -10.49 -4.15 5.57
N ASP A 273 -11.79 -3.86 5.44
CA ASP A 273 -12.63 -3.27 6.48
C ASP A 273 -13.49 -4.38 7.11
N PRO A 274 -13.21 -4.79 8.35
CA PRO A 274 -13.93 -5.90 8.99
C PRO A 274 -15.37 -5.55 9.38
N VAL A 275 -15.69 -4.28 9.56
CA VAL A 275 -17.05 -3.83 9.92
C VAL A 275 -17.96 -3.84 8.70
N LEU A 276 -17.49 -3.26 7.59
CA LEU A 276 -18.20 -3.26 6.31
C LEU A 276 -18.05 -4.59 5.58
N ARG A 277 -17.10 -5.43 5.99
CA ARG A 277 -16.70 -6.67 5.33
C ARG A 277 -16.38 -6.42 3.85
N ARG A 278 -15.50 -5.45 3.61
CA ARG A 278 -15.12 -5.02 2.27
C ARG A 278 -13.61 -5.02 2.08
N VAL A 279 -13.20 -5.52 0.92
CA VAL A 279 -11.83 -5.38 0.44
C VAL A 279 -11.79 -4.24 -0.58
N TYR A 280 -10.76 -3.41 -0.48
CA TYR A 280 -10.47 -2.32 -1.40
C TYR A 280 -9.08 -2.52 -1.99
N THR A 281 -8.92 -2.25 -3.29
CA THR A 281 -7.60 -2.26 -3.94
C THR A 281 -7.32 -0.91 -4.59
N ALA A 282 -6.12 -0.37 -4.38
CA ALA A 282 -5.65 0.82 -5.08
C ALA A 282 -4.99 0.39 -6.40
N ASN A 283 -5.50 0.90 -7.52
CA ASN A 283 -5.07 0.51 -8.85
C ASN A 283 -4.55 1.74 -9.62
N ALA A 284 -3.29 1.69 -10.06
CA ALA A 284 -2.59 2.81 -10.67
C ALA A 284 -3.26 3.38 -11.94
N MET A 285 -4.09 2.58 -12.60
CA MET A 285 -4.86 3.04 -13.78
C MET A 285 -6.06 3.92 -13.42
N GLY A 286 -6.14 4.43 -12.19
CA GLY A 286 -7.12 5.42 -11.74
C GLY A 286 -8.46 4.82 -11.36
N ASN A 287 -8.45 3.69 -10.68
CA ASN A 287 -9.65 3.14 -10.06
C ASN A 287 -9.32 2.41 -8.75
N MET A 288 -10.35 2.22 -7.93
CA MET A 288 -10.36 1.41 -6.73
C MET A 288 -11.38 0.30 -6.94
N THR A 289 -10.95 -0.96 -6.84
CA THR A 289 -11.92 -2.06 -6.86
C THR A 289 -12.48 -2.25 -5.47
N VAL A 290 -13.80 -2.27 -5.34
CA VAL A 290 -14.53 -2.50 -4.10
C VAL A 290 -15.16 -3.88 -4.16
N ILE A 291 -14.85 -4.73 -3.18
CA ILE A 291 -15.28 -6.14 -3.14
C ILE A 291 -16.02 -6.36 -1.82
N GLN A 292 -17.22 -6.91 -1.89
CA GLN A 292 -17.98 -7.35 -0.71
C GLN A 292 -17.62 -8.78 -0.36
N GLN A 293 -17.29 -9.02 0.88
CA GLN A 293 -17.30 -10.35 1.49
C GLN A 293 -18.71 -10.64 1.99
N GLU A 294 -19.40 -11.54 1.33
CA GLU A 294 -20.77 -11.97 1.71
C GLU A 294 -20.72 -13.04 2.79
N SER A 295 -19.75 -13.93 2.70
CA SER A 295 -19.38 -14.89 3.76
C SER A 295 -17.86 -15.12 3.72
N ALA A 296 -17.33 -16.00 4.55
CA ALA A 296 -15.91 -16.37 4.52
C ALA A 296 -15.45 -16.87 3.13
N ASP A 297 -16.36 -17.50 2.36
CA ASP A 297 -16.03 -18.14 1.09
C ASP A 297 -16.79 -17.56 -0.12
N GLN A 298 -17.57 -16.49 0.08
CA GLN A 298 -18.36 -15.86 -0.97
C GLN A 298 -18.05 -14.37 -1.09
N TYR A 299 -17.69 -13.95 -2.28
CA TYR A 299 -17.24 -12.60 -2.59
C TYR A 299 -17.88 -12.08 -3.86
N ARG A 300 -18.13 -10.77 -3.89
CA ARG A 300 -18.70 -10.11 -5.07
C ARG A 300 -18.02 -8.78 -5.33
N VAL A 301 -17.50 -8.58 -6.52
CA VAL A 301 -17.03 -7.26 -6.97
C VAL A 301 -18.24 -6.32 -7.06
N LEU A 302 -18.23 -5.25 -6.29
CA LEU A 302 -19.29 -4.26 -6.27
C LEU A 302 -19.12 -3.23 -7.38
N GLU A 303 -17.94 -2.65 -7.46
CA GLU A 303 -17.60 -1.63 -8.46
C GLU A 303 -16.08 -1.45 -8.63
N ASN A 304 -15.71 -0.82 -9.75
CA ASN A 304 -14.41 -0.19 -9.93
C ASN A 304 -14.61 1.33 -9.87
N ALA A 305 -14.56 1.89 -8.66
CA ALA A 305 -14.76 3.31 -8.42
C ALA A 305 -13.64 4.14 -9.04
N PRO A 306 -13.93 5.25 -9.72
CA PRO A 306 -12.90 6.14 -10.25
C PRO A 306 -12.06 6.74 -9.13
N THR A 307 -10.74 6.72 -9.29
CA THR A 307 -9.77 7.38 -8.43
C THR A 307 -8.79 8.20 -9.27
N HIS A 308 -7.75 8.72 -8.64
CA HIS A 308 -6.66 9.37 -9.36
C HIS A 308 -5.76 8.36 -10.06
N PHE A 309 -5.26 8.71 -11.24
CA PHE A 309 -4.20 7.95 -11.90
C PHE A 309 -2.93 7.96 -11.03
N GLY A 310 -2.23 6.84 -10.99
CA GLY A 310 -1.07 6.66 -10.12
C GLY A 310 -1.44 6.31 -8.67
N GLY A 311 -2.70 5.86 -8.42
CA GLY A 311 -3.09 5.29 -7.13
C GLY A 311 -2.15 4.12 -6.79
N HIS A 312 -1.54 4.19 -5.61
CA HIS A 312 -0.48 3.27 -5.20
C HIS A 312 -0.92 2.47 -3.97
N SER A 313 -0.54 2.89 -2.79
CA SER A 313 -0.98 2.25 -1.56
C SER A 313 -2.32 2.81 -1.06
N LEU A 314 -2.95 2.08 -0.17
CA LEU A 314 -4.11 2.55 0.57
C LEU A 314 -4.06 2.11 2.03
N VAL A 315 -4.74 2.90 2.88
CA VAL A 315 -5.03 2.53 4.26
C VAL A 315 -6.46 2.91 4.61
N ILE A 316 -7.09 2.12 5.47
CA ILE A 316 -8.45 2.32 5.95
C ILE A 316 -8.39 2.76 7.41
N ASP A 317 -9.04 3.85 7.73
CA ASP A 317 -9.24 4.27 9.12
C ASP A 317 -10.31 3.37 9.77
N PRO A 318 -9.95 2.57 10.76
CA PRO A 318 -10.89 1.62 11.36
C PRO A 318 -12.01 2.30 12.15
N ALA A 319 -11.84 3.56 12.57
CA ALA A 319 -12.83 4.30 13.35
C ALA A 319 -13.90 4.98 12.46
N THR A 320 -13.50 5.45 11.28
CA THR A 320 -14.36 6.24 10.40
C THR A 320 -14.71 5.53 9.09
N HIS A 321 -14.06 4.41 8.78
CA HIS A 321 -14.16 3.68 7.51
C HIS A 321 -13.71 4.50 6.30
N ARG A 322 -12.97 5.59 6.53
CA ARG A 322 -12.36 6.38 5.46
C ARG A 322 -11.20 5.64 4.85
N ILE A 323 -11.11 5.77 3.53
CA ILE A 323 -10.06 5.15 2.74
C ILE A 323 -9.15 6.28 2.25
N TYR A 324 -7.87 6.17 2.56
CA TYR A 324 -6.82 7.08 2.11
C TYR A 324 -6.01 6.37 1.04
N VAL A 325 -5.91 6.97 -0.16
CA VAL A 325 -5.18 6.40 -1.30
C VAL A 325 -4.07 7.35 -1.68
N ALA A 326 -2.83 6.87 -1.61
CA ALA A 326 -1.67 7.62 -2.11
C ALA A 326 -1.67 7.66 -3.64
N TYR A 327 -1.37 8.84 -4.20
CA TYR A 327 -1.11 9.00 -5.62
C TYR A 327 -0.10 10.13 -5.81
N PHE A 328 1.04 9.81 -6.42
CA PHE A 328 2.16 10.75 -6.49
C PHE A 328 2.49 11.33 -5.09
N GLY A 329 2.53 12.63 -4.92
CA GLY A 329 2.80 13.32 -3.65
C GLY A 329 1.56 13.76 -2.87
N SER A 330 0.39 13.20 -3.17
CA SER A 330 -0.90 13.56 -2.57
C SER A 330 -1.64 12.32 -2.06
N ILE A 331 -2.61 12.54 -1.18
CA ILE A 331 -3.46 11.48 -0.63
C ILE A 331 -4.91 11.84 -0.91
N ALA A 332 -5.60 11.02 -1.69
CA ALA A 332 -7.03 11.13 -1.90
C ALA A 332 -7.79 10.47 -0.75
N ILE A 333 -8.89 11.09 -0.34
CA ILE A 333 -9.76 10.62 0.74
C ILE A 333 -11.09 10.18 0.15
N TYR A 334 -11.54 9.02 0.57
CA TYR A 334 -12.87 8.49 0.19
C TYR A 334 -13.63 8.08 1.44
N ASP A 335 -14.90 8.47 1.53
CA ASP A 335 -15.83 7.90 2.51
C ASP A 335 -16.36 6.56 1.96
N ALA A 336 -16.29 5.50 2.75
CA ALA A 336 -16.98 4.27 2.44
C ALA A 336 -18.48 4.46 2.70
N LEU A 337 -19.31 4.12 1.71
CA LEU A 337 -20.76 4.25 1.80
C LEU A 337 -21.40 2.91 2.21
N PRO A 338 -22.47 2.91 3.01
CA PRO A 338 -23.23 1.71 3.30
C PRO A 338 -23.78 1.09 2.00
N GLN A 339 -24.27 -0.13 2.07
CA GLN A 339 -25.01 -0.70 0.94
C GLN A 339 -26.23 0.15 0.64
N PRO A 340 -26.50 0.50 -0.63
CA PRO A 340 -27.66 1.27 -1.03
C PRO A 340 -28.95 0.49 -0.81
#